data_a9a6e2014d546a93a86fe2db74550c30
#
_entry.id   a9a6e2014d546a93a86fe2db74550c30
#
_cell.length_a   1.000
_cell.length_b   1.000
_cell.length_c   1.000
_cell.angle_alpha   90.00
_cell.angle_beta   90.00
_cell.angle_gamma   90.00
#
_symmetry.space_group_name_H-M   'P 1'
#
loop_
_entity.id
_entity.type
_entity.pdbx_description
1 polymer ?
#
loop_
_entity_poly.entity_id
_entity_poly.type
_entity_poly.pdbx_seq_one_letter_code
_entity_poly.pdbx_strand_id
1 'polypeptide(L)'
;EISWISVNLIGTVAHVELREVEEIVPEEPTYDAANLVASRGGVIEMLEDVRGNVMVKPGDVVSKGELLVGGLYDTADGGLRYRCAEGKVFARTKYDFLVEMPRTYEQKRDTGRKKVQKSLIFFEKEIKFFGNSRNLGATCDTIEMEENVTYFSLSDDCVLPFGIRTVTYREIELCETERSETETLSCAYDALYAQMEREVPAGALVRKNVSCEISDDAVTLRCRAEYLENIALQKEIEIEN
;
A
#
# COMPACT_ATOMS: atom_id res chain seq x y z
N GLU A 1 -3.21 3.51 20.93
CA GLU A 1 -4.55 2.89 21.10
C GLU A 1 -4.85 2.05 19.87
N ILE A 2 -5.51 0.88 20.07
CA ILE A 2 -5.90 -0.01 18.97
C ILE A 2 -7.28 0.44 18.50
N SER A 3 -7.42 0.83 17.23
CA SER A 3 -8.70 1.25 16.64
C SER A 3 -9.55 0.05 16.21
N TRP A 4 -8.92 -1.05 15.86
CA TRP A 4 -9.62 -2.22 15.35
C TRP A 4 -8.78 -3.49 15.46
N ILE A 5 -9.43 -4.61 15.70
CA ILE A 5 -8.85 -5.96 15.73
C ILE A 5 -9.76 -6.93 14.99
N SER A 6 -9.21 -7.73 14.09
CA SER A 6 -9.90 -8.85 13.44
C SER A 6 -9.12 -10.13 13.66
N VAL A 7 -9.85 -11.20 13.96
CA VAL A 7 -9.28 -12.54 14.08
C VAL A 7 -10.00 -13.46 13.10
N ASN A 8 -9.26 -14.00 12.15
CA ASN A 8 -9.77 -14.97 11.19
C ASN A 8 -9.08 -16.31 11.38
N LEU A 9 -9.84 -17.40 11.56
CA LEU A 9 -9.34 -18.75 11.74
C LEU A 9 -9.39 -19.52 10.42
N ILE A 10 -8.23 -19.93 9.92
CA ILE A 10 -8.11 -20.79 8.74
C ILE A 10 -7.49 -22.11 9.19
N GLY A 11 -8.31 -23.13 9.34
CA GLY A 11 -7.86 -24.41 9.93
C GLY A 11 -7.38 -24.22 11.36
N THR A 12 -6.08 -24.44 11.62
CA THR A 12 -5.43 -24.26 12.94
C THR A 12 -4.64 -22.96 13.07
N VAL A 13 -4.66 -22.10 12.03
CA VAL A 13 -3.94 -20.82 11.98
C VAL A 13 -4.91 -19.67 12.21
N ALA A 14 -4.60 -18.81 13.19
CA ALA A 14 -5.32 -17.58 13.45
C ALA A 14 -4.56 -16.39 12.81
N HIS A 15 -5.20 -15.73 11.85
CA HIS A 15 -4.73 -14.45 11.33
C HIS A 15 -5.32 -13.33 12.18
N VAL A 16 -4.46 -12.57 12.84
CA VAL A 16 -4.84 -11.46 13.70
C VAL A 16 -4.36 -10.17 13.04
N GLU A 17 -5.30 -9.31 12.67
CA GLU A 17 -5.02 -7.97 12.17
C GLU A 17 -5.31 -6.94 13.25
N LEU A 18 -4.37 -6.04 13.46
CA LEU A 18 -4.44 -4.94 14.42
C LEU A 18 -4.25 -3.62 13.66
N ARG A 19 -5.08 -2.63 13.96
CA ARG A 19 -4.85 -1.24 13.54
C ARG A 19 -4.71 -0.35 14.75
N GLU A 20 -3.70 0.49 14.72
CA GLU A 20 -3.50 1.56 15.69
C GLU A 20 -4.28 2.82 15.25
N VAL A 21 -4.64 3.66 16.22
CA VAL A 21 -5.20 4.98 15.94
C VAL A 21 -4.07 5.86 15.41
N GLU A 22 -4.12 6.27 14.15
CA GLU A 22 -3.27 7.36 13.67
C GLU A 22 -3.78 8.69 14.23
N GLU A 23 -2.93 9.44 14.92
CA GLU A 23 -3.19 10.84 15.25
C GLU A 23 -3.28 11.62 13.93
N ILE A 24 -4.49 12.02 13.57
CA ILE A 24 -4.72 12.89 12.41
C ILE A 24 -4.23 14.28 12.83
N VAL A 25 -3.03 14.64 12.37
CA VAL A 25 -2.60 16.04 12.39
C VAL A 25 -3.56 16.81 11.47
N PRO A 26 -4.23 17.87 11.97
CA PRO A 26 -5.10 18.66 11.11
C PRO A 26 -4.25 19.25 9.98
N GLU A 27 -4.51 18.84 8.74
CA GLU A 27 -3.93 19.50 7.58
C GLU A 27 -4.45 20.94 7.53
N GLU A 28 -3.57 21.92 7.42
CA GLU A 28 -3.96 23.31 7.16
C GLU A 28 -4.73 23.36 5.83
N PRO A 29 -5.82 24.16 5.74
CA PRO A 29 -6.62 24.23 4.53
C PRO A 29 -5.73 24.62 3.35
N THR A 30 -5.68 23.77 2.36
CA THR A 30 -4.83 23.92 1.17
C THR A 30 -5.41 24.96 0.17
N TYR A 31 -6.65 25.37 0.37
CA TYR A 31 -7.42 26.24 -0.55
C TYR A 31 -8.04 27.41 0.20
N ASP A 32 -8.16 28.57 -0.49
CA ASP A 32 -8.88 29.75 0.02
C ASP A 32 -10.38 29.51 0.12
N ALA A 33 -10.94 28.72 -0.79
CA ALA A 33 -12.33 28.28 -0.81
C ALA A 33 -12.45 26.85 -1.36
N ALA A 34 -13.14 25.97 -0.65
CA ALA A 34 -13.32 24.59 -1.08
C ALA A 34 -14.67 24.03 -0.66
N ASN A 35 -15.19 23.13 -1.48
CA ASN A 35 -16.31 22.27 -1.18
C ASN A 35 -15.81 20.91 -0.65
N LEU A 36 -16.62 20.21 0.15
CA LEU A 36 -16.45 18.79 0.38
C LEU A 36 -17.31 18.00 -0.60
N VAL A 37 -16.66 17.14 -1.37
CA VAL A 37 -17.33 16.23 -2.32
C VAL A 37 -17.04 14.78 -1.94
N ALA A 38 -17.91 13.88 -2.37
CA ALA A 38 -17.71 12.45 -2.12
C ALA A 38 -16.57 11.89 -2.94
N SER A 39 -15.55 11.35 -2.29
CA SER A 39 -14.44 10.62 -2.93
C SER A 39 -14.90 9.30 -3.54
N ARG A 40 -15.96 8.71 -2.96
CA ARG A 40 -16.58 7.45 -3.38
C ARG A 40 -18.07 7.46 -3.10
N GLY A 41 -18.83 6.64 -3.83
CA GLY A 41 -20.26 6.43 -3.58
C GLY A 41 -20.49 5.56 -2.37
N GLY A 42 -21.55 5.87 -1.62
CA GLY A 42 -21.92 5.13 -0.41
C GLY A 42 -23.21 5.63 0.22
N VAL A 43 -23.53 5.08 1.38
CA VAL A 43 -24.67 5.53 2.22
C VAL A 43 -24.11 6.29 3.41
N ILE A 44 -24.50 7.54 3.57
CA ILE A 44 -24.04 8.39 4.67
C ILE A 44 -24.52 7.80 6.01
N GLU A 45 -23.58 7.61 6.94
CA GLU A 45 -23.90 7.14 8.31
C GLU A 45 -23.85 8.29 9.31
N MET A 46 -22.81 9.13 9.26
CA MET A 46 -22.67 10.25 10.18
C MET A 46 -21.78 11.35 9.62
N LEU A 47 -21.95 12.54 10.17
CA LEU A 47 -21.14 13.71 9.90
C LEU A 47 -20.48 14.18 11.20
N GLU A 48 -19.18 14.49 11.16
CA GLU A 48 -18.41 14.98 12.30
C GLU A 48 -17.73 16.30 11.99
N ASP A 49 -17.81 17.25 12.93
CA ASP A 49 -17.13 18.55 12.90
C ASP A 49 -17.31 19.33 11.60
N VAL A 50 -18.50 19.19 10.97
CA VAL A 50 -18.76 19.78 9.66
C VAL A 50 -18.98 21.29 9.77
N ARG A 51 -18.18 22.04 9.01
CA ARG A 51 -18.29 23.49 8.81
C ARG A 51 -18.57 23.76 7.35
N GLY A 52 -19.72 24.34 7.06
CA GLY A 52 -20.17 24.58 5.72
C GLY A 52 -21.69 24.49 5.55
N ASN A 53 -22.13 24.65 4.33
CA ASN A 53 -23.53 24.43 3.97
C ASN A 53 -23.73 22.93 3.70
N VAL A 54 -24.28 22.22 4.67
CA VAL A 54 -24.48 20.74 4.61
C VAL A 54 -25.60 20.42 3.63
N MET A 55 -25.30 19.62 2.60
CA MET A 55 -26.21 19.23 1.54
C MET A 55 -26.76 17.81 1.69
N VAL A 56 -26.20 17.01 2.61
CA VAL A 56 -26.52 15.60 2.82
C VAL A 56 -26.85 15.33 4.28
N LYS A 57 -27.56 14.26 4.56
CA LYS A 57 -27.92 13.79 5.91
C LYS A 57 -27.68 12.30 6.04
N PRO A 58 -27.57 11.77 7.29
CA PRO A 58 -27.50 10.34 7.54
C PRO A 58 -28.65 9.59 6.85
N GLY A 59 -28.31 8.51 6.15
CA GLY A 59 -29.23 7.69 5.36
C GLY A 59 -29.27 8.05 3.86
N ASP A 60 -28.72 9.18 3.44
CA ASP A 60 -28.67 9.56 2.01
C ASP A 60 -27.66 8.67 1.26
N VAL A 61 -28.01 8.36 0.02
CA VAL A 61 -27.12 7.64 -0.92
C VAL A 61 -26.44 8.66 -1.80
N VAL A 62 -25.11 8.64 -1.80
CA VAL A 62 -24.31 9.58 -2.59
C VAL A 62 -23.44 8.85 -3.62
N SER A 63 -23.17 9.54 -4.71
CA SER A 63 -22.28 9.09 -5.78
C SER A 63 -20.92 9.77 -5.68
N LYS A 64 -19.87 9.15 -6.25
CA LYS A 64 -18.55 9.79 -6.32
C LYS A 64 -18.62 11.16 -6.99
N GLY A 65 -18.02 12.18 -6.36
CA GLY A 65 -17.99 13.55 -6.84
C GLY A 65 -19.23 14.39 -6.45
N GLU A 66 -20.21 13.80 -5.77
CA GLU A 66 -21.39 14.52 -5.30
C GLU A 66 -21.04 15.50 -4.18
N LEU A 67 -21.68 16.66 -4.18
CA LEU A 67 -21.47 17.71 -3.19
C LEU A 67 -22.05 17.26 -1.82
N LEU A 68 -21.18 17.19 -0.82
CA LEU A 68 -21.57 16.85 0.54
C LEU A 68 -21.76 18.09 1.40
N VAL A 69 -20.81 19.03 1.31
CA VAL A 69 -20.82 20.28 2.06
C VAL A 69 -20.33 21.40 1.16
N GLY A 70 -21.14 22.43 1.00
CA GLY A 70 -20.78 23.62 0.22
C GLY A 70 -19.94 24.62 1.03
N GLY A 71 -18.89 25.17 0.41
CA GLY A 71 -18.10 26.26 0.96
C GLY A 71 -18.68 27.64 0.66
N LEU A 72 -19.90 27.72 0.10
CA LEU A 72 -20.60 28.95 -0.22
C LEU A 72 -21.63 29.27 0.85
N TYR A 73 -21.61 30.49 1.37
CA TYR A 73 -22.52 30.97 2.40
C TYR A 73 -23.22 32.25 1.98
N ASP A 74 -24.51 32.32 2.26
CA ASP A 74 -25.27 33.57 2.18
C ASP A 74 -24.99 34.40 3.44
N THR A 75 -24.61 35.65 3.25
CA THR A 75 -24.46 36.58 4.36
C THR A 75 -25.78 37.31 4.62
N ALA A 76 -26.01 37.73 5.89
CA ALA A 76 -27.21 38.46 6.29
C ALA A 76 -27.45 39.75 5.48
N ASP A 77 -26.43 40.30 4.86
CA ASP A 77 -26.46 41.51 4.00
C ASP A 77 -26.78 41.20 2.51
N GLY A 78 -27.14 39.93 2.20
CA GLY A 78 -27.45 39.47 0.85
C GLY A 78 -26.24 39.26 -0.07
N GLY A 79 -25.03 39.20 0.51
CA GLY A 79 -23.79 38.86 -0.20
C GLY A 79 -23.44 37.36 -0.10
N LEU A 80 -22.65 36.89 -1.06
CA LEU A 80 -22.06 35.55 -1.03
C LEU A 80 -20.64 35.61 -0.45
N ARG A 81 -20.31 34.67 0.45
CA ARG A 81 -18.95 34.49 0.95
C ARG A 81 -18.49 33.07 0.68
N TYR A 82 -17.27 32.98 0.20
CA TYR A 82 -16.57 31.73 -0.02
C TYR A 82 -15.70 31.40 1.20
N ARG A 83 -15.72 30.16 1.63
CA ARG A 83 -14.87 29.62 2.69
C ARG A 83 -14.50 28.17 2.35
N CYS A 84 -13.50 27.66 3.02
CA CYS A 84 -13.19 26.24 2.98
C CYS A 84 -14.27 25.47 3.76
N ALA A 85 -14.95 24.53 3.11
CA ALA A 85 -15.76 23.55 3.81
C ALA A 85 -14.84 22.53 4.48
N GLU A 86 -15.10 22.24 5.75
CA GLU A 86 -14.31 21.33 6.57
C GLU A 86 -15.21 20.31 7.23
N GLY A 87 -14.63 19.17 7.63
CA GLY A 87 -15.33 18.13 8.39
C GLY A 87 -15.12 16.74 7.82
N LYS A 88 -15.67 15.75 8.52
CA LYS A 88 -15.64 14.35 8.12
C LYS A 88 -17.07 13.88 7.82
N VAL A 89 -17.21 13.15 6.73
CA VAL A 89 -18.46 12.54 6.31
C VAL A 89 -18.23 11.05 6.18
N PHE A 90 -18.69 10.31 7.16
CA PHE A 90 -18.55 8.87 7.18
C PHE A 90 -19.70 8.21 6.41
N ALA A 91 -19.34 7.36 5.47
CA ALA A 91 -20.29 6.60 4.69
C ALA A 91 -19.96 5.11 4.69
N ARG A 92 -20.99 4.31 4.55
CA ARG A 92 -20.89 2.88 4.29
C ARG A 92 -20.65 2.67 2.80
N THR A 93 -19.45 2.23 2.47
CA THR A 93 -18.99 1.99 1.09
C THR A 93 -18.90 0.50 0.81
N LYS A 94 -18.97 0.10 -0.45
CA LYS A 94 -18.88 -1.29 -0.89
C LYS A 94 -17.68 -1.49 -1.80
N TYR A 95 -16.98 -2.59 -1.57
CA TYR A 95 -15.84 -3.01 -2.34
C TYR A 95 -15.98 -4.46 -2.78
N ASP A 96 -15.58 -4.72 -4.00
CA ASP A 96 -15.49 -6.07 -4.57
C ASP A 96 -14.02 -6.34 -4.91
N PHE A 97 -13.42 -7.29 -4.20
CA PHE A 97 -12.04 -7.73 -4.43
C PHE A 97 -12.04 -9.08 -5.11
N LEU A 98 -11.12 -9.26 -6.05
CA LEU A 98 -10.88 -10.50 -6.73
C LEU A 98 -9.39 -10.80 -6.70
N VAL A 99 -9.05 -11.97 -6.17
CA VAL A 99 -7.67 -12.48 -6.14
C VAL A 99 -7.66 -13.85 -6.77
N GLU A 100 -6.80 -14.03 -7.75
CA GLU A 100 -6.51 -15.31 -8.39
C GLU A 100 -5.06 -15.68 -8.10
N MET A 101 -4.83 -16.80 -7.44
CA MET A 101 -3.52 -17.28 -7.06
C MET A 101 -3.22 -18.58 -7.77
N PRO A 102 -2.25 -18.61 -8.70
CA PRO A 102 -1.87 -19.84 -9.39
C PRO A 102 -1.14 -20.79 -8.45
N ARG A 103 -1.33 -22.08 -8.63
CA ARG A 103 -0.60 -23.14 -7.91
C ARG A 103 0.83 -23.24 -8.40
N THR A 104 1.06 -23.04 -9.68
CA THR A 104 2.39 -23.05 -10.29
C THR A 104 3.00 -21.67 -10.23
N TYR A 105 4.25 -21.57 -9.76
CA TYR A 105 4.99 -20.32 -9.71
C TYR A 105 6.47 -20.53 -10.01
N GLU A 106 7.11 -19.51 -10.52
CA GLU A 106 8.54 -19.51 -10.75
C GLU A 106 9.29 -19.24 -9.44
N GLN A 107 10.07 -20.21 -9.01
CA GLN A 107 10.98 -20.07 -7.87
C GLN A 107 12.41 -19.87 -8.34
N LYS A 108 13.05 -18.84 -7.81
CA LYS A 108 14.48 -18.62 -7.99
C LYS A 108 15.26 -19.62 -7.14
N ARG A 109 16.07 -20.44 -7.76
CA ARG A 109 16.95 -21.39 -7.12
C ARG A 109 18.39 -20.99 -7.35
N ASP A 110 19.15 -20.83 -6.26
CA ASP A 110 20.60 -20.61 -6.34
C ASP A 110 21.27 -21.93 -6.84
N THR A 111 21.97 -21.86 -7.96
CA THR A 111 22.72 -23.00 -8.52
C THR A 111 23.99 -23.30 -7.73
N GLY A 112 24.36 -22.46 -6.75
CA GLY A 112 25.59 -22.53 -5.97
C GLY A 112 26.80 -21.99 -6.72
N ARG A 113 26.65 -21.58 -7.98
CA ARG A 113 27.73 -20.94 -8.74
C ARG A 113 27.76 -19.46 -8.43
N LYS A 114 28.90 -18.99 -7.93
CA LYS A 114 29.11 -17.57 -7.62
C LYS A 114 30.45 -17.08 -8.15
N LYS A 115 30.45 -15.84 -8.57
CA LYS A 115 31.67 -15.10 -8.92
C LYS A 115 31.79 -13.90 -7.98
N VAL A 116 32.94 -13.79 -7.32
CA VAL A 116 33.22 -12.66 -6.43
C VAL A 116 34.28 -11.79 -7.10
N GLN A 117 33.96 -10.53 -7.29
CA GLN A 117 34.89 -9.51 -7.77
C GLN A 117 35.18 -8.55 -6.62
N LYS A 118 36.46 -8.35 -6.31
CA LYS A 118 36.92 -7.38 -5.32
C LYS A 118 37.63 -6.25 -5.98
N SER A 119 37.36 -5.04 -5.52
CA SER A 119 38.07 -3.83 -5.90
C SER A 119 38.44 -3.02 -4.67
N LEU A 120 39.57 -2.33 -4.77
CA LEU A 120 40.01 -1.36 -3.76
C LEU A 120 39.48 0.01 -4.17
N ILE A 121 38.81 0.67 -3.27
CA ILE A 121 38.41 2.06 -3.41
C ILE A 121 39.52 2.90 -2.74
N PHE A 122 40.06 3.85 -3.44
CA PHE A 122 41.04 4.79 -2.94
C PHE A 122 40.63 6.19 -3.39
N PHE A 123 40.08 6.97 -2.47
CA PHE A 123 39.39 8.22 -2.76
C PHE A 123 38.27 8.01 -3.80
N GLU A 124 38.36 8.68 -4.94
CA GLU A 124 37.38 8.56 -6.03
C GLU A 124 37.77 7.49 -7.08
N LYS A 125 38.93 6.81 -6.89
CA LYS A 125 39.43 5.82 -7.85
C LYS A 125 39.16 4.40 -7.37
N GLU A 126 38.67 3.57 -8.28
CA GLU A 126 38.47 2.14 -8.06
C GLU A 126 39.54 1.34 -8.80
N ILE A 127 40.24 0.49 -8.06
CA ILE A 127 41.26 -0.44 -8.61
C ILE A 127 40.69 -1.85 -8.52
N LYS A 128 40.36 -2.46 -9.66
CA LYS A 128 39.81 -3.81 -9.73
C LYS A 128 40.94 -4.84 -9.59
N PHE A 129 40.82 -5.73 -8.60
CA PHE A 129 41.66 -6.91 -8.52
C PHE A 129 41.07 -8.02 -9.38
N PHE A 130 41.89 -8.66 -10.19
CA PHE A 130 41.51 -9.83 -10.95
C PHE A 130 41.25 -11.00 -9.97
N GLY A 131 40.02 -11.18 -9.54
CA GLY A 131 39.59 -12.37 -8.84
C GLY A 131 39.48 -13.54 -9.82
N ASN A 132 39.77 -14.74 -9.34
CA ASN A 132 39.70 -15.98 -10.12
C ASN A 132 38.31 -16.16 -10.71
N SER A 133 38.13 -15.83 -11.98
CA SER A 133 36.87 -15.91 -12.68
C SER A 133 36.64 -17.32 -13.21
N ARG A 134 36.00 -18.17 -12.41
CA ARG A 134 35.23 -19.25 -13.04
C ARG A 134 34.14 -18.57 -13.82
N ASN A 135 34.11 -18.74 -15.11
CA ASN A 135 33.08 -18.18 -15.98
C ASN A 135 31.73 -18.68 -15.44
N LEU A 136 30.89 -17.75 -15.03
CA LEU A 136 29.45 -18.01 -14.97
C LEU A 136 29.10 -18.45 -16.40
N GLY A 137 28.49 -19.61 -16.56
CA GLY A 137 28.24 -20.20 -17.88
C GLY A 137 27.49 -19.20 -18.77
N ALA A 138 27.80 -19.22 -20.06
CA ALA A 138 27.15 -18.34 -21.05
C ALA A 138 25.63 -18.62 -21.23
N THR A 139 25.06 -19.52 -20.44
CA THR A 139 23.66 -19.98 -20.49
C THR A 139 22.86 -19.57 -19.26
N CYS A 140 23.36 -18.64 -18.43
CA CYS A 140 22.61 -18.15 -17.28
C CYS A 140 21.57 -17.15 -17.71
N ASP A 141 20.31 -17.49 -17.53
CA ASP A 141 19.18 -16.60 -17.81
C ASP A 141 19.03 -15.50 -16.74
N THR A 142 19.54 -15.74 -15.52
CA THR A 142 19.41 -14.78 -14.43
C THR A 142 20.65 -14.75 -13.53
N ILE A 143 21.20 -13.55 -13.32
CA ILE A 143 22.31 -13.29 -12.40
C ILE A 143 21.85 -12.28 -11.37
N GLU A 144 21.88 -12.63 -10.09
CA GLU A 144 21.73 -11.67 -8.99
C GLU A 144 23.08 -11.08 -8.61
N MET A 145 23.10 -9.77 -8.43
CA MET A 145 24.31 -9.02 -8.05
C MET A 145 24.09 -8.42 -6.66
N GLU A 146 24.98 -8.80 -5.75
CA GLU A 146 25.04 -8.24 -4.40
C GLU A 146 26.34 -7.42 -4.28
N GLU A 147 26.20 -6.17 -3.88
CA GLU A 147 27.33 -5.27 -3.69
C GLU A 147 27.46 -4.92 -2.21
N ASN A 148 28.69 -5.05 -1.69
CA ASN A 148 29.03 -4.65 -0.34
C ASN A 148 30.30 -3.77 -0.39
N VAL A 149 30.21 -2.58 0.23
CA VAL A 149 31.33 -1.64 0.33
C VAL A 149 31.68 -1.48 1.80
N THR A 150 32.93 -1.79 2.14
CA THR A 150 33.46 -1.64 3.50
C THR A 150 34.61 -0.64 3.48
N TYR A 151 34.45 0.51 4.12
CA TYR A 151 35.50 1.48 4.32
C TYR A 151 36.31 1.16 5.58
N PHE A 152 37.60 1.44 5.55
CA PHE A 152 38.45 1.32 6.73
C PHE A 152 38.21 2.52 7.65
N SER A 153 38.15 2.27 8.95
CA SER A 153 38.05 3.31 9.98
C SER A 153 39.19 3.18 10.99
N LEU A 154 39.68 4.32 11.48
CA LEU A 154 40.66 4.38 12.57
C LEU A 154 39.98 4.47 13.94
N SER A 155 38.79 5.02 13.99
CA SER A 155 37.88 5.10 15.14
C SER A 155 36.45 5.21 14.64
N ASP A 156 35.47 5.17 15.55
CA ASP A 156 34.05 5.27 15.21
C ASP A 156 33.70 6.58 14.48
N ASP A 157 34.45 7.65 14.73
CA ASP A 157 34.26 8.97 14.13
C ASP A 157 35.21 9.27 12.95
N CYS A 158 36.15 8.38 12.63
CA CYS A 158 37.15 8.62 11.59
C CYS A 158 37.14 7.52 10.53
N VAL A 159 36.35 7.72 9.49
CA VAL A 159 36.29 6.84 8.32
C VAL A 159 37.32 7.29 7.28
N LEU A 160 38.15 6.37 6.84
CA LEU A 160 39.20 6.63 5.86
C LEU A 160 38.64 6.63 4.44
N PRO A 161 39.19 7.44 3.50
CA PRO A 161 38.68 7.51 2.12
C PRO A 161 39.16 6.33 1.25
N PHE A 162 39.34 5.18 1.86
CA PHE A 162 39.67 3.94 1.19
C PHE A 162 38.95 2.74 1.82
N GLY A 163 38.60 1.79 0.97
CA GLY A 163 37.81 0.65 1.35
C GLY A 163 37.87 -0.47 0.34
N ILE A 164 37.18 -1.55 0.64
CA ILE A 164 37.03 -2.71 -0.25
C ILE A 164 35.59 -2.76 -0.71
N ARG A 165 35.42 -2.78 -2.02
CA ARG A 165 34.15 -3.10 -2.69
C ARG A 165 34.17 -4.57 -3.09
N THR A 166 33.18 -5.31 -2.67
CA THR A 166 32.99 -6.71 -3.04
C THR A 166 31.68 -6.83 -3.80
N VAL A 167 31.74 -7.29 -5.05
CA VAL A 167 30.58 -7.59 -5.87
C VAL A 167 30.50 -9.09 -6.03
N THR A 168 29.40 -9.66 -5.57
CA THR A 168 29.11 -11.09 -5.69
C THR A 168 28.02 -11.29 -6.74
N TYR A 169 28.33 -12.01 -7.78
CA TYR A 169 27.38 -12.46 -8.80
C TYR A 169 26.98 -13.90 -8.46
N ARG A 170 25.69 -14.15 -8.33
CA ARG A 170 25.11 -15.48 -8.10
C ARG A 170 24.31 -15.89 -9.32
N GLU A 171 24.55 -17.10 -9.80
CA GLU A 171 23.75 -17.71 -10.85
C GLU A 171 22.46 -18.27 -10.27
N ILE A 172 21.33 -17.86 -10.84
CA ILE A 172 20.01 -18.28 -10.41
C ILE A 172 19.34 -19.00 -11.57
N GLU A 173 18.75 -20.13 -11.26
CA GLU A 173 17.89 -20.88 -12.14
C GLU A 173 16.43 -20.63 -11.75
N LEU A 174 15.59 -20.36 -12.74
CA LEU A 174 14.14 -20.27 -12.55
C LEU A 174 13.57 -21.69 -12.69
N CYS A 175 13.02 -22.19 -11.60
CA CYS A 175 12.36 -23.50 -11.58
C CYS A 175 10.86 -23.30 -11.36
N GLU A 176 10.06 -23.90 -12.19
CA GLU A 176 8.63 -24.01 -11.92
C GLU A 176 8.42 -24.94 -10.73
N THR A 177 7.71 -24.46 -9.75
CA THR A 177 7.41 -25.20 -8.51
C THR A 177 5.90 -25.10 -8.28
N GLU A 178 5.32 -26.20 -7.82
CA GLU A 178 3.89 -26.27 -7.52
C GLU A 178 3.69 -26.10 -6.00
N ARG A 179 2.78 -25.21 -5.61
CA ARG A 179 2.33 -25.09 -4.22
C ARG A 179 1.28 -26.14 -3.92
N SER A 180 1.24 -26.59 -2.68
CA SER A 180 0.10 -27.35 -2.19
C SER A 180 -1.17 -26.49 -2.19
N GLU A 181 -2.34 -27.10 -2.21
CA GLU A 181 -3.62 -26.39 -2.13
C GLU A 181 -3.69 -25.48 -0.90
N THR A 182 -3.23 -25.96 0.25
CA THR A 182 -3.23 -25.20 1.51
C THR A 182 -2.29 -23.99 1.47
N GLU A 183 -1.11 -24.12 0.86
CA GLU A 183 -0.17 -23.02 0.67
C GLU A 183 -0.71 -21.99 -0.32
N THR A 184 -1.30 -22.44 -1.43
CA THR A 184 -1.92 -21.55 -2.42
C THR A 184 -3.06 -20.76 -1.80
N LEU A 185 -3.90 -21.42 -0.99
CA LEU A 185 -5.00 -20.78 -0.27
C LEU A 185 -4.49 -19.73 0.72
N SER A 186 -3.45 -20.05 1.50
CA SER A 186 -2.84 -19.08 2.42
C SER A 186 -2.31 -17.86 1.67
N CYS A 187 -1.53 -18.05 0.59
CA CYS A 187 -1.03 -16.97 -0.23
C CYS A 187 -2.15 -16.13 -0.87
N ALA A 188 -3.26 -16.76 -1.25
CA ALA A 188 -4.42 -16.05 -1.80
C ALA A 188 -5.08 -15.15 -0.76
N TYR A 189 -5.22 -15.63 0.49
CA TYR A 189 -5.73 -14.80 1.60
C TYR A 189 -4.78 -13.65 1.94
N ASP A 190 -3.47 -13.90 2.01
CA ASP A 190 -2.48 -12.86 2.28
C ASP A 190 -2.53 -11.75 1.21
N ALA A 191 -2.65 -12.16 -0.06
CA ALA A 191 -2.81 -11.22 -1.17
C ALA A 191 -4.13 -10.44 -1.09
N LEU A 192 -5.24 -11.10 -0.69
CA LEU A 192 -6.53 -10.45 -0.50
C LEU A 192 -6.47 -9.39 0.60
N TYR A 193 -5.88 -9.72 1.75
CA TYR A 193 -5.76 -8.75 2.85
C TYR A 193 -4.85 -7.59 2.49
N ALA A 194 -3.73 -7.84 1.83
CA ALA A 194 -2.84 -6.79 1.34
C ALA A 194 -3.54 -5.86 0.32
N GLN A 195 -4.41 -6.41 -0.53
CA GLN A 195 -5.22 -5.61 -1.45
C GLN A 195 -6.25 -4.76 -0.71
N MET A 196 -6.96 -5.35 0.26
CA MET A 196 -7.94 -4.64 1.08
C MET A 196 -7.31 -3.48 1.83
N GLU A 197 -6.15 -3.68 2.46
CA GLU A 197 -5.42 -2.65 3.19
C GLU A 197 -4.94 -1.52 2.27
N ARG A 198 -4.44 -1.85 1.10
CA ARG A 198 -3.99 -0.86 0.12
C ARG A 198 -5.12 0.01 -0.43
N GLU A 199 -6.31 -0.57 -0.66
CA GLU A 199 -7.45 0.15 -1.24
C GLU A 199 -8.25 0.94 -0.20
N VAL A 200 -8.26 0.47 1.06
CA VAL A 200 -9.04 1.08 2.15
C VAL A 200 -8.17 1.26 3.40
N PRO A 201 -7.14 2.12 3.35
CA PRO A 201 -6.16 2.22 4.43
C PRO A 201 -6.75 2.76 5.74
N ALA A 202 -7.80 3.59 5.69
CA ALA A 202 -8.38 4.27 6.86
C ALA A 202 -9.84 3.87 7.16
N GLY A 203 -10.41 2.89 6.44
CA GLY A 203 -11.79 2.45 6.63
C GLY A 203 -11.93 1.39 7.74
N ALA A 204 -12.97 1.46 8.55
CA ALA A 204 -13.34 0.39 9.47
C ALA A 204 -14.17 -0.67 8.72
N LEU A 205 -13.72 -1.92 8.73
CA LEU A 205 -14.44 -3.03 8.11
C LEU A 205 -15.73 -3.31 8.92
N VAL A 206 -16.88 -3.15 8.27
CA VAL A 206 -18.19 -3.43 8.87
C VAL A 206 -18.60 -4.87 8.63
N ARG A 207 -18.45 -5.33 7.39
CA ARG A 207 -18.87 -6.66 6.97
C ARG A 207 -18.01 -7.15 5.81
N LYS A 208 -17.65 -8.44 5.80
CA LYS A 208 -17.05 -9.10 4.65
C LYS A 208 -17.71 -10.44 4.37
N ASN A 209 -17.76 -10.79 3.10
CA ASN A 209 -18.18 -12.12 2.63
C ASN A 209 -17.16 -12.58 1.60
N VAL A 210 -16.48 -13.70 1.88
CA VAL A 210 -15.46 -14.27 1.02
C VAL A 210 -15.99 -15.59 0.47
N SER A 211 -15.99 -15.73 -0.84
CA SER A 211 -16.20 -16.99 -1.54
C SER A 211 -14.90 -17.47 -2.14
N CYS A 212 -14.62 -18.76 -1.99
CA CYS A 212 -13.43 -19.42 -2.49
C CYS A 212 -13.83 -20.44 -3.54
N GLU A 213 -13.17 -20.40 -4.69
CA GLU A 213 -13.26 -21.37 -5.76
C GLU A 213 -11.88 -21.98 -5.97
N ILE A 214 -11.79 -23.30 -5.82
CA ILE A 214 -10.53 -24.03 -5.93
C ILE A 214 -10.59 -24.85 -7.22
N SER A 215 -9.63 -24.62 -8.11
CA SER A 215 -9.41 -25.40 -9.32
C SER A 215 -8.07 -26.15 -9.25
N ASP A 216 -7.81 -27.01 -10.21
CA ASP A 216 -6.54 -27.76 -10.29
C ASP A 216 -5.34 -26.81 -10.46
N ASP A 217 -5.52 -25.68 -11.15
CA ASP A 217 -4.45 -24.76 -11.54
C ASP A 217 -4.34 -23.53 -10.64
N ALA A 218 -5.44 -23.11 -9.99
CA ALA A 218 -5.48 -21.86 -9.23
C ALA A 218 -6.53 -21.86 -8.12
N VAL A 219 -6.36 -20.96 -7.16
CA VAL A 219 -7.36 -20.61 -6.15
C VAL A 219 -7.86 -19.19 -6.42
N THR A 220 -9.17 -19.04 -6.55
CA THR A 220 -9.83 -17.74 -6.78
C THR A 220 -10.63 -17.34 -5.54
N LEU A 221 -10.30 -16.20 -4.97
CA LEU A 221 -11.03 -15.57 -3.87
C LEU A 221 -11.82 -14.37 -4.38
N ARG A 222 -13.12 -14.35 -4.11
CA ARG A 222 -14.00 -13.18 -4.32
C ARG A 222 -14.46 -12.68 -2.97
N CYS A 223 -14.13 -11.44 -2.65
CA CYS A 223 -14.52 -10.83 -1.39
C CYS A 223 -15.39 -9.60 -1.64
N ARG A 224 -16.58 -9.59 -1.07
CA ARG A 224 -17.43 -8.39 -0.96
C ARG A 224 -17.29 -7.85 0.43
N ALA A 225 -16.84 -6.61 0.54
CA ALA A 225 -16.62 -5.95 1.82
C ALA A 225 -17.40 -4.64 1.90
N GLU A 226 -17.90 -4.34 3.10
CA GLU A 226 -18.51 -3.06 3.43
C GLU A 226 -17.63 -2.38 4.48
N TYR A 227 -17.26 -1.13 4.22
CA TYR A 227 -16.44 -0.32 5.10
C TYR A 227 -17.19 0.93 5.54
N LEU A 228 -16.92 1.37 6.76
CA LEU A 228 -17.24 2.70 7.23
C LEU A 228 -15.99 3.55 7.10
N GLU A 229 -16.01 4.53 6.22
CA GLU A 229 -14.86 5.38 5.93
C GLU A 229 -15.27 6.83 5.73
N ASN A 230 -14.32 7.74 5.96
CA ASN A 230 -14.51 9.15 5.63
C ASN A 230 -14.38 9.34 4.12
N ILE A 231 -15.47 9.73 3.48
CA ILE A 231 -15.53 9.98 2.03
C ILE A 231 -15.41 11.46 1.67
N ALA A 232 -15.24 12.36 2.64
CA ALA A 232 -15.10 13.78 2.38
C ALA A 232 -13.75 14.08 1.73
N LEU A 233 -13.79 14.68 0.55
CA LEU A 233 -12.63 15.15 -0.19
C LEU A 233 -12.81 16.64 -0.46
N GLN A 234 -11.82 17.46 -0.10
CA GLN A 234 -11.82 18.87 -0.43
C GLN A 234 -11.59 19.06 -1.93
N LYS A 235 -12.44 19.90 -2.54
CA LYS A 235 -12.33 20.31 -3.93
C LYS A 235 -12.42 21.83 -4.01
N GLU A 236 -11.40 22.45 -4.58
CA GLU A 236 -11.32 23.90 -4.78
C GLU A 236 -12.54 24.45 -5.54
N ILE A 237 -13.00 25.62 -5.14
CA ILE A 237 -14.02 26.38 -5.84
C ILE A 237 -13.28 27.35 -6.76
N GLU A 238 -13.39 27.15 -8.08
CA GLU A 238 -12.91 28.11 -9.07
C GLU A 238 -13.75 29.38 -8.97
N ILE A 239 -13.15 30.45 -8.44
CA ILE A 239 -13.80 31.78 -8.40
C ILE A 239 -13.44 32.48 -9.70
N GLU A 240 -14.36 32.55 -10.67
CA GLU A 240 -14.22 33.41 -11.83
C GLU A 240 -14.26 34.86 -11.35
N ASN A 241 -13.14 35.60 -11.57
CA ASN A 241 -12.99 37.02 -11.28
C ASN A 241 -13.66 37.85 -12.38
#